data_4da58845c0d5649ae3073298fd4c6a49
#
_entry.id   4da58845c0d5649ae3073298fd4c6a49
#
_cell.length_a   1.000
_cell.length_b   1.000
_cell.length_c   1.000
_cell.angle_alpha   90.00
_cell.angle_beta   90.00
_cell.angle_gamma   90.00
#
_symmetry.space_group_name_H-M   'P 1'
#
loop_
_entity.id
_entity.type
_entity.pdbx_description
1 polymer ?
#
loop_
_entity_poly.entity_id
_entity_poly.type
_entity_poly.pdbx_seq_one_letter_code
_entity_poly.pdbx_strand_id
1 'polypeptide(L)'
;MATVVDAKQNAPVVSAHDINIQVAIQLANLVKSTLGPYGMDKEMVDPAGVVVMTNDGATILRETKLHHPTARIITEVARTQEENCFDGTTSSVVITGELMSKAKDLLNLKIHPTRIAKGYTLANKKAQSLLEEIGVDVTDDLLLSVGKTAMTGKSAEAEQDQLAQIALNVIKSTTLDNINIVKRPNGKVNESLAISGLLIDREKMDHNMPDSVKDAKIALISVDVTLPEFAQQLQIQVNDNNAVKEFIESRKAQLQEIAESILASGANVVLCKRDIDPFVVEIFAQKGVYAARRVAMSDMEAVAKAGKGRMVSAIDGLKASDLATVGLLEEVAVGEKPLIKLTAVVLNTTDGSGCTSL
;
A
#
# COMPACT_ATOMS: atom_id res chain seq x y z
N MET A 1 64.57 31.73 14.59
CA MET A 1 63.66 31.31 13.45
C MET A 1 63.20 29.92 13.73
N ALA A 2 61.94 29.74 14.18
CA ALA A 2 61.34 28.47 14.40
C ALA A 2 60.60 28.06 13.11
N THR A 3 61.05 26.98 12.46
CA THR A 3 60.42 26.38 11.31
C THR A 3 59.17 25.65 11.78
N VAL A 4 58.03 26.16 11.42
CA VAL A 4 56.73 25.45 11.57
C VAL A 4 56.76 24.33 10.54
N VAL A 5 56.92 23.10 11.00
CA VAL A 5 56.80 21.91 10.17
C VAL A 5 55.28 21.65 10.00
N ASP A 6 54.84 21.79 8.77
CA ASP A 6 53.46 21.61 8.37
C ASP A 6 53.10 20.11 8.45
N ALA A 7 52.37 19.71 9.49
CA ALA A 7 51.98 18.32 9.79
C ALA A 7 50.87 17.76 8.90
N LYS A 8 50.62 18.38 7.73
CA LYS A 8 49.52 18.02 6.82
C LYS A 8 49.88 17.13 5.61
N GLN A 9 51.09 16.58 5.54
CA GLN A 9 51.53 15.93 4.29
C GLN A 9 51.67 14.40 4.29
N ASN A 10 51.13 13.64 5.22
CA ASN A 10 51.23 12.17 5.16
C ASN A 10 49.98 11.41 5.56
N ALA A 11 48.81 11.91 5.24
CA ALA A 11 47.63 11.01 5.19
C ALA A 11 47.70 10.20 3.88
N PRO A 12 47.67 8.86 3.91
CA PRO A 12 47.66 8.09 2.67
C PRO A 12 46.45 8.49 1.83
N VAL A 13 46.69 8.86 0.58
CA VAL A 13 45.64 9.22 -0.38
C VAL A 13 44.83 7.94 -0.61
N VAL A 14 43.71 7.80 0.08
CA VAL A 14 42.80 6.67 -0.10
C VAL A 14 42.10 6.86 -1.46
N SER A 15 42.20 5.86 -2.31
CA SER A 15 41.56 5.87 -3.62
C SER A 15 40.02 5.95 -3.48
N ALA A 16 39.38 6.71 -4.36
CA ALA A 16 37.90 6.75 -4.41
C ALA A 16 37.30 5.35 -4.60
N HIS A 17 37.97 4.47 -5.33
CA HIS A 17 37.55 3.06 -5.47
C HIS A 17 37.55 2.32 -4.13
N ASP A 18 38.62 2.51 -3.33
CA ASP A 18 38.72 1.86 -2.01
C ASP A 18 37.64 2.35 -1.06
N ILE A 19 37.35 3.64 -1.06
CA ILE A 19 36.26 4.22 -0.24
C ILE A 19 34.90 3.62 -0.64
N ASN A 20 34.59 3.61 -1.94
CA ASN A 20 33.34 3.07 -2.46
C ASN A 20 33.15 1.59 -2.09
N ILE A 21 34.20 0.79 -2.26
CA ILE A 21 34.18 -0.63 -1.90
C ILE A 21 34.00 -0.82 -0.39
N GLN A 22 34.71 -0.03 0.41
CA GLN A 22 34.61 -0.10 1.88
C GLN A 22 33.18 0.23 2.34
N VAL A 23 32.55 1.27 1.80
CA VAL A 23 31.16 1.60 2.13
C VAL A 23 30.22 0.46 1.79
N ALA A 24 30.35 -0.16 0.62
CA ALA A 24 29.53 -1.30 0.22
C ALA A 24 29.70 -2.51 1.17
N ILE A 25 30.94 -2.84 1.53
CA ILE A 25 31.25 -3.93 2.48
C ILE A 25 30.68 -3.63 3.87
N GLN A 26 30.83 -2.39 4.35
CA GLN A 26 30.30 -2.01 5.68
C GLN A 26 28.78 -2.12 5.73
N LEU A 27 28.08 -1.70 4.68
CA LEU A 27 26.63 -1.82 4.61
C LEU A 27 26.17 -3.29 4.56
N ALA A 28 26.85 -4.12 3.77
CA ALA A 28 26.57 -5.55 3.75
C ALA A 28 26.80 -6.18 5.13
N ASN A 29 27.86 -5.83 5.82
CA ASN A 29 28.14 -6.32 7.16
C ASN A 29 27.10 -5.83 8.19
N LEU A 30 26.57 -4.62 8.02
CA LEU A 30 25.52 -4.09 8.88
C LEU A 30 24.27 -4.96 8.84
N VAL A 31 23.86 -5.44 7.65
CA VAL A 31 22.65 -6.26 7.49
C VAL A 31 22.92 -7.77 7.56
N LYS A 32 24.16 -8.21 7.44
CA LYS A 32 24.52 -9.65 7.39
C LYS A 32 24.07 -10.45 8.61
N SER A 33 24.05 -9.84 9.79
CA SER A 33 23.65 -10.50 11.04
C SER A 33 22.13 -10.70 11.16
N THR A 34 21.33 -10.11 10.28
CA THR A 34 19.88 -10.30 10.24
C THR A 34 19.44 -11.37 9.23
N LEU A 35 20.39 -11.98 8.51
CA LEU A 35 20.11 -12.97 7.48
C LEU A 35 19.88 -14.36 8.07
N GLY A 36 18.82 -15.00 7.58
CA GLY A 36 18.54 -16.42 7.84
C GLY A 36 17.67 -16.66 9.08
N PRO A 37 17.37 -17.93 9.39
CA PRO A 37 16.40 -18.30 10.45
C PRO A 37 16.87 -17.93 11.86
N TYR A 38 18.18 -17.72 12.05
CA TYR A 38 18.77 -17.22 13.31
C TYR A 38 19.20 -15.76 13.21
N GLY A 39 18.62 -15.02 12.26
CA GLY A 39 18.88 -13.59 12.10
C GLY A 39 18.49 -12.81 13.35
N MET A 40 19.34 -11.85 13.73
CA MET A 40 19.08 -10.99 14.89
C MET A 40 18.42 -9.69 14.46
N ASP A 41 17.46 -9.23 15.25
CA ASP A 41 16.87 -7.90 15.06
C ASP A 41 17.89 -6.80 15.32
N LYS A 42 17.74 -5.70 14.61
CA LYS A 42 18.49 -4.45 14.82
C LYS A 42 17.60 -3.41 15.49
N GLU A 43 18.09 -2.87 16.57
CA GLU A 43 17.51 -1.71 17.20
C GLU A 43 18.19 -0.45 16.65
N MET A 44 17.38 0.44 16.12
CA MET A 44 17.85 1.73 15.60
C MET A 44 17.12 2.85 16.31
N VAL A 45 17.88 3.84 16.76
CA VAL A 45 17.32 5.02 17.45
C VAL A 45 17.61 6.23 16.57
N ASP A 46 16.59 6.96 16.17
CA ASP A 46 16.75 8.18 15.40
C ASP A 46 17.12 9.37 16.31
N PRO A 47 17.55 10.51 15.75
CA PRO A 47 17.89 11.70 16.54
C PRO A 47 16.72 12.28 17.35
N ALA A 48 15.48 11.93 17.02
CA ALA A 48 14.28 12.32 17.77
C ALA A 48 13.93 11.34 18.91
N GLY A 49 14.71 10.26 19.07
CA GLY A 49 14.48 9.24 20.09
C GLY A 49 13.47 8.17 19.71
N VAL A 50 13.03 8.11 18.45
CA VAL A 50 12.16 7.05 17.96
C VAL A 50 12.98 5.78 17.77
N VAL A 51 12.51 4.69 18.41
CA VAL A 51 13.15 3.37 18.34
C VAL A 51 12.45 2.53 17.28
N VAL A 52 13.23 2.02 16.32
CA VAL A 52 12.78 1.06 15.30
C VAL A 52 13.54 -0.25 15.51
N MET A 53 12.80 -1.33 15.73
CA MET A 53 13.37 -2.68 15.84
C MET A 53 12.94 -3.50 14.62
N THR A 54 13.90 -4.02 13.86
CA THR A 54 13.63 -4.77 12.63
C THR A 54 14.80 -5.69 12.24
N ASN A 55 14.50 -6.76 11.51
CA ASN A 55 15.49 -7.60 10.84
C ASN A 55 15.46 -7.44 9.31
N ASP A 56 14.59 -6.57 8.78
CA ASP A 56 14.50 -6.34 7.36
C ASP A 56 15.63 -5.46 6.84
N GLY A 57 16.40 -5.96 5.86
CA GLY A 57 17.57 -5.28 5.32
C GLY A 57 17.24 -3.96 4.63
N ALA A 58 16.11 -3.86 3.91
CA ALA A 58 15.72 -2.63 3.24
C ALA A 58 15.36 -1.53 4.26
N THR A 59 14.60 -1.88 5.28
CA THR A 59 14.25 -0.97 6.38
C THR A 59 15.49 -0.49 7.14
N ILE A 60 16.43 -1.40 7.48
CA ILE A 60 17.68 -1.04 8.15
C ILE A 60 18.47 -0.02 7.33
N LEU A 61 18.64 -0.25 6.03
CA LEU A 61 19.40 0.65 5.17
C LEU A 61 18.71 1.99 4.97
N ARG A 62 17.39 2.02 4.91
CA ARG A 62 16.59 3.26 4.78
C ARG A 62 16.72 4.12 6.04
N GLU A 63 16.60 3.53 7.22
CA GLU A 63 16.69 4.26 8.49
C GLU A 63 18.12 4.71 8.83
N THR A 64 19.14 4.06 8.28
CA THR A 64 20.55 4.42 8.51
C THR A 64 20.92 5.80 7.92
N LYS A 65 20.11 6.38 7.00
CA LYS A 65 20.23 7.75 6.44
C LYS A 65 21.63 8.14 6.00
N LEU A 66 22.36 7.27 5.32
CA LEU A 66 23.73 7.53 4.88
C LEU A 66 23.78 8.50 3.70
N HIS A 67 24.65 9.50 3.78
CA HIS A 67 24.80 10.54 2.74
C HIS A 67 25.76 10.15 1.60
N HIS A 68 26.54 9.07 1.78
CA HIS A 68 27.54 8.66 0.77
C HIS A 68 26.86 8.16 -0.52
N PRO A 69 27.33 8.57 -1.73
CA PRO A 69 26.69 8.15 -2.99
C PRO A 69 26.61 6.63 -3.15
N THR A 70 27.67 5.90 -2.82
CA THR A 70 27.67 4.43 -2.87
C THR A 70 26.63 3.81 -1.92
N ALA A 71 26.42 4.40 -0.74
CA ALA A 71 25.41 3.93 0.19
C ALA A 71 24.01 4.03 -0.42
N ARG A 72 23.72 5.13 -1.12
CA ARG A 72 22.44 5.28 -1.83
C ARG A 72 22.24 4.22 -2.90
N ILE A 73 23.30 3.87 -3.67
CA ILE A 73 23.23 2.81 -4.67
C ILE A 73 22.92 1.46 -4.01
N ILE A 74 23.57 1.12 -2.90
CA ILE A 74 23.31 -0.14 -2.19
C ILE A 74 21.90 -0.17 -1.58
N THR A 75 21.43 0.95 -1.04
CA THR A 75 20.05 1.06 -0.55
C THR A 75 19.04 0.89 -1.69
N GLU A 76 19.34 1.41 -2.88
CA GLU A 76 18.49 1.24 -4.05
C GLU A 76 18.47 -0.21 -4.55
N VAL A 77 19.56 -0.97 -4.41
CA VAL A 77 19.56 -2.42 -4.69
C VAL A 77 18.56 -3.14 -3.78
N ALA A 78 18.56 -2.85 -2.47
CA ALA A 78 17.61 -3.44 -1.54
C ALA A 78 16.16 -3.05 -1.87
N ARG A 79 15.93 -1.76 -2.16
CA ARG A 79 14.62 -1.24 -2.52
C ARG A 79 14.08 -1.87 -3.80
N THR A 80 14.87 -1.96 -4.84
CA THR A 80 14.47 -2.59 -6.10
C THR A 80 14.11 -4.06 -5.90
N GLN A 81 14.85 -4.78 -5.03
CA GLN A 81 14.52 -6.15 -4.67
C GLN A 81 13.20 -6.23 -3.90
N GLU A 82 12.95 -5.30 -2.96
CA GLU A 82 11.69 -5.20 -2.22
C GLU A 82 10.50 -4.96 -3.15
N GLU A 83 10.62 -4.01 -4.07
CA GLU A 83 9.54 -3.64 -5.00
C GLU A 83 9.20 -4.75 -6.01
N ASN A 84 10.19 -5.53 -6.45
CA ASN A 84 9.97 -6.54 -7.49
C ASN A 84 9.66 -7.94 -6.94
N CYS A 85 10.25 -8.31 -5.81
CA CYS A 85 10.20 -9.67 -5.27
C CYS A 85 9.62 -9.77 -3.86
N PHE A 86 9.48 -8.65 -3.15
CA PHE A 86 8.99 -8.56 -1.76
C PHE A 86 9.80 -9.38 -0.74
N ASP A 87 10.88 -10.02 -1.16
CA ASP A 87 11.77 -10.81 -0.30
C ASP A 87 13.20 -10.80 -0.84
N GLY A 88 14.17 -11.27 -0.03
CA GLY A 88 15.58 -11.36 -0.42
C GLY A 88 16.35 -10.03 -0.38
N THR A 89 15.82 -8.99 0.25
CA THR A 89 16.45 -7.67 0.38
C THR A 89 17.82 -7.76 1.06
N THR A 90 17.89 -8.45 2.20
CA THR A 90 19.15 -8.68 2.93
C THR A 90 20.14 -9.52 2.11
N SER A 91 19.67 -10.58 1.44
CA SER A 91 20.51 -11.44 0.60
C SER A 91 21.15 -10.67 -0.55
N SER A 92 20.40 -9.82 -1.25
CA SER A 92 20.90 -9.02 -2.39
C SER A 92 22.01 -8.05 -1.96
N VAL A 93 21.87 -7.43 -0.79
CA VAL A 93 22.88 -6.52 -0.24
C VAL A 93 24.12 -7.27 0.22
N VAL A 94 23.97 -8.41 0.90
CA VAL A 94 25.09 -9.25 1.35
C VAL A 94 25.88 -9.77 0.15
N ILE A 95 25.23 -10.30 -0.88
CA ILE A 95 25.87 -10.76 -2.12
C ILE A 95 26.61 -9.59 -2.79
N THR A 96 26.01 -8.41 -2.86
CA THR A 96 26.66 -7.22 -3.42
C THR A 96 27.93 -6.86 -2.65
N GLY A 97 27.88 -6.88 -1.33
CA GLY A 97 29.06 -6.62 -0.48
C GLY A 97 30.17 -7.65 -0.63
N GLU A 98 29.82 -8.93 -0.73
CA GLU A 98 30.81 -9.99 -0.97
C GLU A 98 31.44 -9.89 -2.36
N LEU A 99 30.67 -9.58 -3.40
CA LEU A 99 31.19 -9.32 -4.75
C LEU A 99 32.15 -8.12 -4.74
N MET A 100 31.81 -7.05 -4.02
CA MET A 100 32.68 -5.87 -3.89
C MET A 100 33.95 -6.20 -3.11
N SER A 101 33.86 -7.05 -2.08
CA SER A 101 35.03 -7.53 -1.34
C SER A 101 35.98 -8.31 -2.25
N LYS A 102 35.45 -9.21 -3.06
CA LYS A 102 36.25 -9.98 -4.03
C LYS A 102 36.81 -9.10 -5.17
N ALA A 103 36.05 -8.08 -5.58
CA ALA A 103 36.57 -7.09 -6.52
C ALA A 103 37.81 -6.34 -5.95
N LYS A 104 37.83 -6.03 -4.64
CA LYS A 104 38.99 -5.43 -3.99
C LYS A 104 40.23 -6.33 -4.09
N ASP A 105 40.07 -7.64 -3.84
CA ASP A 105 41.16 -8.60 -3.96
C ASP A 105 41.74 -8.61 -5.39
N LEU A 106 40.85 -8.58 -6.39
CA LEU A 106 41.26 -8.56 -7.80
C LEU A 106 41.94 -7.24 -8.20
N LEU A 107 41.48 -6.10 -7.67
CA LEU A 107 42.12 -4.80 -7.89
C LEU A 107 43.53 -4.76 -7.27
N ASN A 108 43.74 -5.38 -6.11
CA ASN A 108 45.05 -5.50 -5.48
C ASN A 108 46.01 -6.31 -6.35
N LEU A 109 45.47 -7.31 -7.12
CA LEU A 109 46.24 -8.02 -8.14
C LEU A 109 46.43 -7.23 -9.45
N LYS A 110 46.08 -5.94 -9.45
CA LYS A 110 46.20 -5.02 -10.60
C LYS A 110 45.36 -5.41 -11.80
N ILE A 111 44.25 -6.16 -11.61
CA ILE A 111 43.27 -6.43 -12.65
C ILE A 111 42.43 -5.17 -12.84
N HIS A 112 42.29 -4.74 -14.11
CA HIS A 112 41.57 -3.52 -14.43
C HIS A 112 40.07 -3.64 -14.11
N PRO A 113 39.43 -2.61 -13.51
CA PRO A 113 38.01 -2.64 -13.10
C PRO A 113 37.03 -3.09 -14.21
N THR A 114 37.26 -2.66 -15.46
CA THR A 114 36.42 -3.06 -16.59
C THR A 114 36.47 -4.55 -16.88
N ARG A 115 37.59 -5.21 -16.62
CA ARG A 115 37.71 -6.67 -16.74
C ARG A 115 36.92 -7.40 -15.66
N ILE A 116 36.96 -6.89 -14.43
CA ILE A 116 36.19 -7.42 -13.31
C ILE A 116 34.69 -7.29 -13.60
N ALA A 117 34.25 -6.11 -14.03
CA ALA A 117 32.84 -5.86 -14.40
C ALA A 117 32.36 -6.78 -15.53
N LYS A 118 33.20 -6.98 -16.59
CA LYS A 118 32.89 -7.92 -17.66
C LYS A 118 32.79 -9.36 -17.14
N GLY A 119 33.66 -9.77 -16.21
CA GLY A 119 33.62 -11.08 -15.57
C GLY A 119 32.30 -11.27 -14.80
N TYR A 120 31.86 -10.29 -14.02
CA TYR A 120 30.57 -10.36 -13.31
C TYR A 120 29.38 -10.40 -14.26
N THR A 121 29.42 -9.66 -15.39
CA THR A 121 28.37 -9.75 -16.42
C THR A 121 28.27 -11.15 -17.02
N LEU A 122 29.39 -11.79 -17.30
CA LEU A 122 29.43 -13.17 -17.83
C LEU A 122 28.93 -14.17 -16.78
N ALA A 123 29.36 -14.02 -15.52
CA ALA A 123 28.92 -14.85 -14.43
C ALA A 123 27.41 -14.73 -14.19
N ASN A 124 26.86 -13.52 -14.24
CA ASN A 124 25.42 -13.30 -14.13
C ASN A 124 24.62 -14.04 -15.21
N LYS A 125 25.03 -13.90 -16.50
CA LYS A 125 24.39 -14.63 -17.60
C LYS A 125 24.41 -16.14 -17.40
N LYS A 126 25.56 -16.68 -16.94
CA LYS A 126 25.68 -18.13 -16.68
C LYS A 126 24.83 -18.54 -15.47
N ALA A 127 24.80 -17.73 -14.42
CA ALA A 127 23.95 -17.99 -13.25
C ALA A 127 22.46 -18.05 -13.61
N GLN A 128 21.97 -17.11 -14.42
CA GLN A 128 20.59 -17.11 -14.91
C GLN A 128 20.26 -18.41 -15.67
N SER A 129 21.11 -18.81 -16.61
CA SER A 129 20.95 -20.07 -17.35
C SER A 129 20.95 -21.30 -16.44
N LEU A 130 21.80 -21.31 -15.42
CA LEU A 130 21.83 -22.41 -14.44
C LEU A 130 20.58 -22.44 -13.54
N LEU A 131 20.07 -21.29 -13.15
CA LEU A 131 18.84 -21.20 -12.35
C LEU A 131 17.64 -21.76 -13.12
N GLU A 132 17.55 -21.50 -14.43
CA GLU A 132 16.51 -22.09 -15.29
C GLU A 132 16.67 -23.62 -15.39
N GLU A 133 17.90 -24.12 -15.48
CA GLU A 133 18.20 -25.56 -15.61
C GLU A 133 17.90 -26.34 -14.32
N ILE A 134 18.20 -25.76 -13.14
CA ILE A 134 18.00 -26.41 -11.84
C ILE A 134 16.61 -26.14 -11.26
N GLY A 135 15.82 -25.26 -11.87
CA GLY A 135 14.47 -24.94 -11.46
C GLY A 135 13.56 -26.17 -11.48
N VAL A 136 12.64 -26.25 -10.54
CA VAL A 136 11.63 -27.30 -10.48
C VAL A 136 10.25 -26.71 -10.67
N ASP A 137 9.36 -27.52 -11.25
CA ASP A 137 7.96 -27.09 -11.43
C ASP A 137 7.28 -26.84 -10.10
N VAL A 138 6.45 -25.81 -10.07
CA VAL A 138 5.77 -25.35 -8.87
C VAL A 138 4.55 -26.23 -8.59
N THR A 139 4.48 -26.77 -7.35
CA THR A 139 3.31 -27.46 -6.79
C THR A 139 2.73 -26.66 -5.63
N ASP A 140 1.49 -26.94 -5.24
CA ASP A 140 0.84 -26.27 -4.10
C ASP A 140 1.61 -26.45 -2.78
N ASP A 141 2.12 -27.64 -2.54
CA ASP A 141 2.91 -27.93 -1.32
C ASP A 141 4.23 -27.16 -1.33
N LEU A 142 4.84 -26.99 -2.51
CA LEU A 142 6.04 -26.18 -2.67
C LEU A 142 5.76 -24.71 -2.44
N LEU A 143 4.63 -24.17 -2.94
CA LEU A 143 4.22 -22.80 -2.68
C LEU A 143 3.97 -22.52 -1.20
N LEU A 144 3.33 -23.45 -0.49
CA LEU A 144 3.18 -23.34 0.97
C LEU A 144 4.53 -23.31 1.67
N SER A 145 5.45 -24.18 1.27
CA SER A 145 6.79 -24.23 1.83
C SER A 145 7.58 -22.95 1.57
N VAL A 146 7.47 -22.37 0.37
CA VAL A 146 8.06 -21.07 0.02
C VAL A 146 7.48 -19.96 0.89
N GLY A 147 6.13 -19.92 1.04
CA GLY A 147 5.47 -18.94 1.90
C GLY A 147 5.93 -19.03 3.36
N LYS A 148 6.06 -20.23 3.93
CA LYS A 148 6.58 -20.43 5.28
C LYS A 148 8.04 -19.98 5.39
N THR A 149 8.88 -20.36 4.43
CA THR A 149 10.30 -19.95 4.40
C THR A 149 10.45 -18.43 4.38
N ALA A 150 9.61 -17.72 3.63
CA ALA A 150 9.65 -16.26 3.57
C ALA A 150 9.29 -15.57 4.90
N MET A 151 8.57 -16.27 5.79
CA MET A 151 8.19 -15.77 7.13
C MET A 151 9.11 -16.25 8.25
N THR A 152 9.95 -17.26 8.00
CA THR A 152 10.89 -17.81 8.99
C THR A 152 11.90 -16.75 9.43
N GLY A 153 12.11 -16.62 10.75
CA GLY A 153 12.98 -15.61 11.35
C GLY A 153 12.38 -14.19 11.37
N LYS A 154 11.10 -14.03 11.02
CA LYS A 154 10.38 -12.74 11.05
C LYS A 154 9.28 -12.76 12.11
N SER A 155 8.75 -11.60 12.46
CA SER A 155 7.70 -11.45 13.48
C SER A 155 6.42 -12.27 13.20
N ALA A 156 6.19 -12.68 11.96
CA ALA A 156 5.05 -13.48 11.53
C ALA A 156 5.29 -15.00 11.61
N GLU A 157 6.44 -15.45 12.09
CA GLU A 157 6.82 -16.88 12.11
C GLU A 157 5.87 -17.75 12.94
N ALA A 158 5.36 -17.22 14.05
CA ALA A 158 4.43 -17.97 14.91
C ALA A 158 3.14 -18.40 14.18
N GLU A 159 2.70 -17.62 13.20
CA GLU A 159 1.45 -17.83 12.46
C GLU A 159 1.71 -18.19 10.98
N GLN A 160 2.92 -18.65 10.66
CA GLN A 160 3.35 -18.90 9.27
C GLN A 160 2.48 -19.93 8.54
N ASP A 161 1.95 -20.94 9.23
CA ASP A 161 1.10 -21.97 8.63
C ASP A 161 -0.21 -21.37 8.10
N GLN A 162 -0.86 -20.58 8.92
CA GLN A 162 -2.13 -19.94 8.57
C GLN A 162 -1.91 -18.86 7.50
N LEU A 163 -0.91 -18.02 7.66
CA LEU A 163 -0.63 -16.92 6.71
C LEU A 163 -0.22 -17.46 5.34
N ALA A 164 0.58 -18.53 5.28
CA ALA A 164 0.95 -19.18 4.02
C ALA A 164 -0.27 -19.76 3.31
N GLN A 165 -1.20 -20.37 4.06
CA GLN A 165 -2.44 -20.89 3.48
C GLN A 165 -3.34 -19.77 2.95
N ILE A 166 -3.47 -18.66 3.69
CA ILE A 166 -4.20 -17.47 3.25
C ILE A 166 -3.58 -16.92 1.96
N ALA A 167 -2.26 -16.74 1.94
CA ALA A 167 -1.55 -16.22 0.76
C ALA A 167 -1.73 -17.13 -0.45
N LEU A 168 -1.64 -18.45 -0.29
CA LEU A 168 -1.85 -19.41 -1.37
C LEU A 168 -3.27 -19.31 -1.94
N ASN A 169 -4.29 -19.23 -1.08
CA ASN A 169 -5.68 -19.11 -1.50
C ASN A 169 -5.92 -17.81 -2.28
N VAL A 170 -5.32 -16.71 -1.84
CA VAL A 170 -5.45 -15.40 -2.51
C VAL A 170 -4.76 -15.41 -3.87
N ILE A 171 -3.52 -15.90 -3.97
CA ILE A 171 -2.77 -15.95 -5.24
C ILE A 171 -3.49 -16.82 -6.28
N LYS A 172 -4.17 -17.90 -5.84
CA LYS A 172 -4.98 -18.74 -6.73
C LYS A 172 -6.27 -18.08 -7.20
N SER A 173 -6.80 -17.13 -6.43
CA SER A 173 -8.07 -16.48 -6.74
C SER A 173 -7.94 -15.21 -7.58
N THR A 174 -6.77 -14.54 -7.55
CA THR A 174 -6.58 -13.24 -8.21
C THR A 174 -5.09 -12.96 -8.54
N THR A 175 -4.85 -11.89 -9.29
CA THR A 175 -3.50 -11.40 -9.60
C THR A 175 -3.01 -10.45 -8.51
N LEU A 176 -1.68 -10.29 -8.37
CA LEU A 176 -1.07 -9.42 -7.35
C LEU A 176 -1.60 -7.99 -7.38
N ASP A 177 -1.83 -7.44 -8.57
CA ASP A 177 -2.32 -6.06 -8.74
C ASP A 177 -3.74 -5.83 -8.20
N ASN A 178 -4.47 -6.90 -7.94
CA ASN A 178 -5.85 -6.86 -7.45
C ASN A 178 -5.98 -7.29 -5.98
N ILE A 179 -4.85 -7.46 -5.28
CA ILE A 179 -4.84 -7.76 -3.84
C ILE A 179 -4.85 -6.44 -3.07
N ASN A 180 -5.82 -6.28 -2.18
CA ASN A 180 -5.88 -5.17 -1.23
C ASN A 180 -5.65 -5.68 0.19
N ILE A 181 -4.71 -5.08 0.92
CA ILE A 181 -4.37 -5.46 2.30
C ILE A 181 -4.90 -4.39 3.23
N VAL A 182 -5.89 -4.76 4.05
CA VAL A 182 -6.45 -3.89 5.08
C VAL A 182 -5.85 -4.25 6.44
N LYS A 183 -5.11 -3.31 7.04
CA LYS A 183 -4.46 -3.49 8.34
C LYS A 183 -5.38 -2.99 9.45
N ARG A 184 -5.59 -3.82 10.49
CA ARG A 184 -6.35 -3.43 11.67
C ARG A 184 -5.46 -3.35 12.90
N PRO A 185 -5.35 -2.17 13.55
CA PRO A 185 -4.66 -2.05 14.82
C PRO A 185 -5.42 -2.85 15.90
N ASN A 186 -4.69 -3.33 16.90
CA ASN A 186 -5.21 -4.10 18.03
C ASN A 186 -5.78 -5.49 17.72
N GLY A 187 -5.76 -5.95 16.46
CA GLY A 187 -6.09 -7.32 16.08
C GLY A 187 -4.93 -8.29 16.32
N LYS A 188 -5.23 -9.58 16.42
CA LYS A 188 -4.22 -10.64 16.47
C LYS A 188 -3.92 -11.13 15.06
N VAL A 189 -2.68 -11.52 14.80
CA VAL A 189 -2.25 -12.04 13.48
C VAL A 189 -3.04 -13.29 13.11
N ASN A 190 -3.38 -14.15 14.08
CA ASN A 190 -4.17 -15.35 13.87
C ASN A 190 -5.65 -15.09 13.52
N GLU A 191 -6.12 -13.85 13.60
CA GLU A 191 -7.45 -13.43 13.16
C GLU A 191 -7.46 -12.98 11.69
N SER A 192 -6.30 -12.97 11.03
CA SER A 192 -6.17 -12.62 9.62
C SER A 192 -6.95 -13.59 8.74
N LEU A 193 -7.64 -13.07 7.75
CA LEU A 193 -8.46 -13.87 6.84
C LEU A 193 -8.46 -13.27 5.43
N ALA A 194 -8.62 -14.13 4.43
CA ALA A 194 -8.83 -13.72 3.05
C ALA A 194 -10.32 -13.58 2.76
N ILE A 195 -10.69 -12.45 2.17
CA ILE A 195 -12.07 -12.16 1.76
C ILE A 195 -12.12 -12.00 0.25
N SER A 196 -12.97 -12.79 -0.41
CA SER A 196 -13.26 -12.58 -1.82
C SER A 196 -14.20 -11.39 -1.97
N GLY A 197 -13.68 -10.28 -2.52
CA GLY A 197 -14.40 -9.03 -2.65
C GLY A 197 -13.53 -7.83 -2.33
N LEU A 198 -14.13 -6.69 -2.09
CA LEU A 198 -13.44 -5.45 -1.73
C LEU A 198 -13.84 -5.03 -0.31
N LEU A 199 -12.85 -4.69 0.51
CA LEU A 199 -13.05 -4.07 1.82
C LEU A 199 -12.74 -2.58 1.73
N ILE A 200 -13.66 -1.77 2.27
CA ILE A 200 -13.48 -0.32 2.38
C ILE A 200 -13.50 0.06 3.86
N ASP A 201 -12.45 0.76 4.31
CA ASP A 201 -12.32 1.20 5.70
C ASP A 201 -13.20 2.42 5.96
N ARG A 202 -14.50 2.22 5.88
CA ARG A 202 -15.54 3.21 6.19
C ARG A 202 -16.76 2.52 6.77
N GLU A 203 -17.57 3.30 7.45
CA GLU A 203 -18.85 2.92 8.06
C GLU A 203 -19.99 3.74 7.45
N LYS A 204 -21.22 3.29 7.63
CA LYS A 204 -22.42 4.05 7.27
C LYS A 204 -22.51 5.34 8.07
N MET A 205 -23.09 6.36 7.45
CA MET A 205 -23.18 7.70 8.05
C MET A 205 -24.29 7.84 9.09
N ASP A 206 -25.32 7.00 9.03
CA ASP A 206 -26.45 7.02 9.94
C ASP A 206 -26.84 5.61 10.35
N HIS A 207 -27.19 5.40 11.61
CA HIS A 207 -27.57 4.09 12.17
C HIS A 207 -28.85 3.53 11.55
N ASN A 208 -29.74 4.39 11.05
CA ASN A 208 -30.99 3.99 10.39
C ASN A 208 -30.78 3.46 8.95
N MET A 209 -29.57 3.61 8.42
CA MET A 209 -29.23 3.01 7.12
C MET A 209 -29.12 1.49 7.23
N PRO A 210 -29.43 0.74 6.15
CA PRO A 210 -29.35 -0.70 6.16
C PRO A 210 -27.92 -1.22 6.38
N ASP A 211 -27.76 -2.30 7.16
CA ASP A 211 -26.46 -2.95 7.37
C ASP A 211 -26.03 -3.79 6.14
N SER A 212 -26.99 -4.13 5.29
CA SER A 212 -26.72 -4.91 4.08
C SER A 212 -27.64 -4.49 2.95
N VAL A 213 -27.08 -4.43 1.73
CA VAL A 213 -27.79 -4.07 0.51
C VAL A 213 -27.51 -5.12 -0.56
N LYS A 214 -28.55 -5.83 -1.01
CA LYS A 214 -28.47 -6.78 -2.13
C LYS A 214 -28.63 -6.02 -3.45
N ASP A 215 -28.01 -6.55 -4.51
CA ASP A 215 -28.00 -5.92 -5.84
C ASP A 215 -27.64 -4.44 -5.75
N ALA A 216 -26.52 -4.17 -5.06
CA ALA A 216 -26.08 -2.83 -4.77
C ALA A 216 -25.71 -2.07 -6.05
N LYS A 217 -26.45 -0.97 -6.30
CA LYS A 217 -26.18 0.01 -7.35
C LYS A 217 -25.51 1.21 -6.71
N ILE A 218 -24.22 1.32 -6.93
CA ILE A 218 -23.35 2.24 -6.20
C ILE A 218 -23.12 3.49 -7.03
N ALA A 219 -23.52 4.65 -6.53
CA ALA A 219 -23.14 5.94 -7.06
C ALA A 219 -21.76 6.34 -6.46
N LEU A 220 -20.77 6.56 -7.32
CA LEU A 220 -19.42 6.96 -6.96
C LEU A 220 -19.24 8.46 -7.21
N ILE A 221 -19.29 9.27 -6.14
CA ILE A 221 -19.29 10.73 -6.22
C ILE A 221 -17.94 11.28 -5.75
N SER A 222 -17.26 12.03 -6.61
CA SER A 222 -15.93 12.60 -6.31
C SER A 222 -15.95 14.01 -5.73
N VAL A 223 -17.11 14.67 -5.74
CA VAL A 223 -17.33 16.03 -5.23
C VAL A 223 -18.10 16.01 -3.91
N ASP A 224 -18.17 17.16 -3.24
CA ASP A 224 -19.00 17.31 -2.06
C ASP A 224 -20.49 17.25 -2.43
N VAL A 225 -21.26 16.47 -1.64
CA VAL A 225 -22.72 16.41 -1.76
C VAL A 225 -23.29 17.43 -0.77
N THR A 226 -23.02 18.68 -1.04
CA THR A 226 -23.45 19.83 -0.25
C THR A 226 -23.73 21.01 -1.18
N LEU A 227 -24.41 22.01 -0.65
CA LEU A 227 -24.50 23.28 -1.36
C LEU A 227 -23.14 23.99 -1.28
N PRO A 228 -22.73 24.71 -2.36
CA PRO A 228 -21.54 25.53 -2.32
C PRO A 228 -21.62 26.47 -1.12
N GLU A 229 -20.60 26.44 -0.26
CA GLU A 229 -20.43 27.51 0.71
C GLU A 229 -20.26 28.79 -0.09
N PHE A 230 -21.20 29.74 0.06
CA PHE A 230 -20.94 31.07 -0.38
C PHE A 230 -19.75 31.57 0.41
N ALA A 231 -18.56 31.45 -0.19
CA ALA A 231 -17.31 31.93 0.36
C ALA A 231 -17.36 33.46 0.34
N GLN A 232 -18.17 34.01 1.20
CA GLN A 232 -18.11 35.44 1.51
C GLN A 232 -18.87 35.73 2.77
N GLN A 233 -18.24 36.43 3.63
CA GLN A 233 -18.67 37.42 4.58
C GLN A 233 -19.81 38.36 4.04
N LEU A 234 -20.85 37.81 3.47
CA LEU A 234 -22.14 38.49 3.43
C LEU A 234 -22.65 38.43 4.85
N GLN A 235 -22.30 39.43 5.65
CA GLN A 235 -23.06 39.80 6.83
C GLN A 235 -24.46 40.14 6.30
N ILE A 236 -25.30 39.15 6.11
CA ILE A 236 -26.73 39.37 5.95
C ILE A 236 -27.19 39.86 7.31
N GLN A 237 -27.34 41.17 7.47
CA GLN A 237 -28.05 41.74 8.60
C GLN A 237 -29.51 41.31 8.41
N VAL A 238 -29.83 40.13 8.96
CA VAL A 238 -31.20 39.63 8.95
C VAL A 238 -31.93 40.30 10.12
N ASN A 239 -32.64 41.37 9.79
CA ASN A 239 -33.48 42.07 10.77
C ASN A 239 -34.86 41.43 10.91
N ASP A 240 -35.14 40.32 10.22
CA ASP A 240 -36.45 39.65 10.25
C ASP A 240 -36.29 38.13 10.41
N ASN A 241 -36.94 37.59 11.42
CA ASN A 241 -37.00 36.14 11.69
C ASN A 241 -37.64 35.34 10.54
N ASN A 242 -38.47 35.95 9.71
CA ASN A 242 -39.10 35.30 8.57
C ASN A 242 -38.11 35.08 7.43
N ALA A 243 -37.24 36.03 7.15
CA ALA A 243 -36.20 35.90 6.12
C ALA A 243 -35.19 34.76 6.47
N VAL A 244 -34.88 34.55 7.76
CA VAL A 244 -34.06 33.40 8.19
C VAL A 244 -34.77 32.09 7.90
N LYS A 245 -36.04 31.98 8.17
CA LYS A 245 -36.84 30.77 7.91
C LYS A 245 -36.89 30.47 6.43
N GLU A 246 -37.20 31.45 5.61
CA GLU A 246 -37.25 31.31 4.14
C GLU A 246 -35.90 30.90 3.56
N PHE A 247 -34.79 31.42 4.07
CA PHE A 247 -33.44 30.98 3.68
C PHE A 247 -33.16 29.54 4.04
N ILE A 248 -33.51 29.09 5.27
CA ILE A 248 -33.33 27.70 5.70
C ILE A 248 -34.21 26.75 4.87
N GLU A 249 -35.45 27.15 4.60
CA GLU A 249 -36.36 26.34 3.76
C GLU A 249 -35.86 26.23 2.32
N SER A 250 -35.40 27.35 1.72
CA SER A 250 -34.81 27.36 0.39
C SER A 250 -33.56 26.44 0.32
N ARG A 251 -32.68 26.54 1.33
CA ARG A 251 -31.50 25.66 1.42
C ARG A 251 -31.88 24.17 1.52
N LYS A 252 -32.87 23.85 2.35
CA LYS A 252 -33.38 22.47 2.45
C LYS A 252 -33.99 21.99 1.14
N ALA A 253 -34.74 22.82 0.44
CA ALA A 253 -35.32 22.48 -0.85
C ALA A 253 -34.23 22.13 -1.89
N GLN A 254 -33.16 22.93 -1.96
CA GLN A 254 -32.02 22.67 -2.86
C GLN A 254 -31.27 21.38 -2.49
N LEU A 255 -31.04 21.12 -1.21
CA LEU A 255 -30.42 19.87 -0.74
C LEU A 255 -31.30 18.65 -1.03
N GLN A 256 -32.62 18.81 -0.91
CA GLN A 256 -33.57 17.78 -1.28
C GLN A 256 -33.54 17.48 -2.79
N GLU A 257 -33.44 18.50 -3.64
CA GLU A 257 -33.30 18.33 -5.10
C GLU A 257 -32.02 17.54 -5.45
N ILE A 258 -30.89 17.85 -4.78
CA ILE A 258 -29.64 17.11 -4.93
C ILE A 258 -29.84 15.65 -4.54
N ALA A 259 -30.45 15.38 -3.38
CA ALA A 259 -30.72 14.01 -2.94
C ALA A 259 -31.64 13.25 -3.91
N GLU A 260 -32.71 13.89 -4.37
CA GLU A 260 -33.65 13.32 -5.34
C GLU A 260 -33.01 13.04 -6.69
N SER A 261 -32.09 13.88 -7.16
CA SER A 261 -31.31 13.65 -8.39
C SER A 261 -30.48 12.39 -8.29
N ILE A 262 -29.82 12.17 -7.14
CA ILE A 262 -29.04 10.93 -6.89
C ILE A 262 -29.98 9.72 -6.84
N LEU A 263 -31.08 9.81 -6.12
CA LEU A 263 -32.06 8.73 -6.00
C LEU A 263 -32.74 8.38 -7.34
N ALA A 264 -32.98 9.38 -8.20
CA ALA A 264 -33.58 9.18 -9.53
C ALA A 264 -32.69 8.34 -10.45
N SER A 265 -31.37 8.29 -10.22
CA SER A 265 -30.47 7.39 -10.95
C SER A 265 -30.72 5.91 -10.65
N GLY A 266 -31.45 5.61 -9.57
CA GLY A 266 -31.69 4.24 -9.07
C GLY A 266 -30.58 3.72 -8.15
N ALA A 267 -29.70 4.59 -7.65
CA ALA A 267 -28.68 4.22 -6.67
C ALA A 267 -29.30 3.85 -5.32
N ASN A 268 -28.89 2.72 -4.76
CA ASN A 268 -29.24 2.27 -3.41
C ASN A 268 -28.03 2.32 -2.46
N VAL A 269 -26.85 2.68 -3.00
CA VAL A 269 -25.62 2.92 -2.26
C VAL A 269 -24.96 4.18 -2.81
N VAL A 270 -24.47 5.05 -1.91
CA VAL A 270 -23.73 6.27 -2.25
C VAL A 270 -22.37 6.24 -1.56
N LEU A 271 -21.29 6.19 -2.35
CA LEU A 271 -19.93 6.32 -1.86
C LEU A 271 -19.37 7.67 -2.31
N CYS A 272 -19.09 8.54 -1.34
CA CYS A 272 -18.57 9.87 -1.59
C CYS A 272 -17.09 9.98 -1.20
N LYS A 273 -16.27 10.53 -2.08
CA LYS A 273 -14.87 10.84 -1.79
C LYS A 273 -14.73 11.93 -0.73
N ARG A 274 -15.66 12.87 -0.72
CA ARG A 274 -15.67 14.03 0.17
C ARG A 274 -16.79 13.92 1.20
N ASP A 275 -17.33 15.03 1.62
CA ASP A 275 -18.39 15.08 2.62
C ASP A 275 -19.81 15.10 1.98
N ILE A 276 -20.79 14.64 2.76
CA ILE A 276 -22.22 14.67 2.43
C ILE A 276 -22.92 15.50 3.50
N ASP A 277 -23.80 16.41 3.09
CA ASP A 277 -24.55 17.26 4.01
C ASP A 277 -25.44 16.40 4.93
N PRO A 278 -25.47 16.66 6.24
CA PRO A 278 -26.29 15.88 7.19
C PRO A 278 -27.76 15.78 6.81
N PHE A 279 -28.35 16.80 6.20
CA PHE A 279 -29.72 16.76 5.74
C PHE A 279 -29.93 15.77 4.59
N VAL A 280 -28.97 15.68 3.67
CA VAL A 280 -28.99 14.68 2.58
C VAL A 280 -28.83 13.26 3.16
N VAL A 281 -27.97 13.09 4.17
CA VAL A 281 -27.82 11.82 4.88
C VAL A 281 -29.12 11.34 5.50
N GLU A 282 -29.88 12.26 6.14
CA GLU A 282 -31.19 11.96 6.71
C GLU A 282 -32.17 11.49 5.64
N ILE A 283 -32.20 12.12 4.48
CA ILE A 283 -33.06 11.71 3.34
C ILE A 283 -32.67 10.30 2.86
N PHE A 284 -31.36 10.01 2.73
CA PHE A 284 -30.88 8.69 2.32
C PHE A 284 -31.28 7.62 3.33
N ALA A 285 -31.13 7.90 4.64
CA ALA A 285 -31.52 6.98 5.70
C ALA A 285 -33.04 6.70 5.64
N GLN A 286 -33.89 7.72 5.49
CA GLN A 286 -35.35 7.55 5.34
C GLN A 286 -35.75 6.74 4.09
N LYS A 287 -34.97 6.81 3.02
CA LYS A 287 -35.19 6.05 1.79
C LYS A 287 -34.52 4.68 1.78
N GLY A 288 -33.81 4.31 2.86
CA GLY A 288 -33.11 3.04 2.97
C GLY A 288 -31.89 2.93 2.04
N VAL A 289 -31.27 4.04 1.70
CA VAL A 289 -30.05 4.11 0.90
C VAL A 289 -28.83 4.11 1.83
N TYR A 290 -27.87 3.27 1.55
CA TYR A 290 -26.60 3.24 2.27
C TYR A 290 -25.71 4.37 1.81
N ALA A 291 -25.10 5.12 2.71
CA ALA A 291 -24.16 6.19 2.36
C ALA A 291 -22.90 6.17 3.24
N ALA A 292 -21.75 6.35 2.58
CA ALA A 292 -20.46 6.51 3.25
C ALA A 292 -19.69 7.70 2.63
N ARG A 293 -18.98 8.43 3.49
CA ARG A 293 -18.18 9.61 3.10
C ARG A 293 -16.69 9.36 3.27
N ARG A 294 -15.87 10.25 2.67
CA ARG A 294 -14.40 10.24 2.76
C ARG A 294 -13.78 8.91 2.34
N VAL A 295 -14.41 8.25 1.38
CA VAL A 295 -13.88 7.02 0.79
C VAL A 295 -12.60 7.34 0.03
N ALA A 296 -11.55 6.52 0.22
CA ALA A 296 -10.28 6.72 -0.45
C ALA A 296 -10.43 6.60 -1.97
N MET A 297 -9.63 7.35 -2.72
CA MET A 297 -9.70 7.34 -4.19
C MET A 297 -9.40 5.97 -4.77
N SER A 298 -8.40 5.28 -4.21
CA SER A 298 -8.04 3.91 -4.55
C SER A 298 -9.21 2.93 -4.43
N ASP A 299 -9.99 3.06 -3.34
CA ASP A 299 -11.13 2.19 -3.09
C ASP A 299 -12.26 2.48 -4.08
N MET A 300 -12.51 3.77 -4.37
CA MET A 300 -13.50 4.17 -5.37
C MET A 300 -13.14 3.68 -6.78
N GLU A 301 -11.85 3.76 -7.16
CA GLU A 301 -11.35 3.23 -8.43
C GLU A 301 -11.49 1.72 -8.50
N ALA A 302 -11.20 1.01 -7.40
CA ALA A 302 -11.39 -0.43 -7.31
C ALA A 302 -12.88 -0.83 -7.46
N VAL A 303 -13.78 -0.11 -6.80
CA VAL A 303 -15.24 -0.32 -6.94
C VAL A 303 -15.71 -0.01 -8.36
N ALA A 304 -15.24 1.10 -8.95
CA ALA A 304 -15.58 1.47 -10.33
C ALA A 304 -15.15 0.39 -11.33
N LYS A 305 -13.91 -0.10 -11.19
CA LYS A 305 -13.36 -1.17 -12.04
C LYS A 305 -14.14 -2.48 -11.87
N ALA A 306 -14.38 -2.86 -10.62
CA ALA A 306 -15.03 -4.12 -10.27
C ALA A 306 -16.53 -4.13 -10.62
N GLY A 307 -17.25 -3.06 -10.32
CA GLY A 307 -18.69 -2.92 -10.59
C GLY A 307 -19.04 -2.35 -11.97
N LYS A 308 -18.02 -2.10 -12.83
CA LYS A 308 -18.18 -1.45 -14.16
C LYS A 308 -18.90 -0.12 -14.11
N GLY A 309 -18.72 0.63 -13.00
CA GLY A 309 -19.28 1.95 -12.81
C GLY A 309 -18.32 3.05 -13.20
N ARG A 310 -18.80 4.29 -13.14
CA ARG A 310 -18.03 5.49 -13.43
C ARG A 310 -18.06 6.45 -12.24
N MET A 311 -16.92 7.04 -11.88
CA MET A 311 -16.89 8.15 -10.94
C MET A 311 -17.45 9.41 -11.57
N VAL A 312 -18.31 10.09 -10.81
CA VAL A 312 -19.01 11.30 -11.27
C VAL A 312 -18.50 12.52 -10.50
N SER A 313 -18.15 13.56 -11.25
CA SER A 313 -17.68 14.85 -10.72
C SER A 313 -18.75 15.94 -10.71
N ALA A 314 -19.95 15.63 -11.24
CA ALA A 314 -21.12 16.50 -11.20
C ALA A 314 -22.35 15.64 -10.88
N ILE A 315 -23.15 16.07 -9.92
CA ILE A 315 -24.34 15.34 -9.48
C ILE A 315 -25.46 15.47 -10.52
N ASP A 316 -25.53 16.65 -11.14
CA ASP A 316 -26.49 16.92 -12.20
C ASP A 316 -26.18 16.05 -13.43
N GLY A 317 -27.09 15.15 -13.75
CA GLY A 317 -26.95 14.24 -14.90
C GLY A 317 -26.39 12.84 -14.58
N LEU A 318 -26.34 12.46 -13.31
CA LEU A 318 -26.05 11.08 -12.90
C LEU A 318 -27.08 10.13 -13.51
N LYS A 319 -26.60 9.14 -14.26
CA LYS A 319 -27.47 8.15 -14.96
C LYS A 319 -27.29 6.76 -14.35
N ALA A 320 -28.29 5.92 -14.55
CA ALA A 320 -28.20 4.52 -14.15
C ALA A 320 -27.01 3.76 -14.78
N SER A 321 -26.55 4.21 -15.96
CA SER A 321 -25.35 3.66 -16.63
C SER A 321 -24.04 3.99 -15.95
N ASP A 322 -24.01 5.00 -15.08
CA ASP A 322 -22.80 5.41 -14.36
C ASP A 322 -22.63 4.67 -13.03
N LEU A 323 -23.67 3.94 -12.59
CA LEU A 323 -23.66 3.21 -11.35
C LEU A 323 -22.80 1.95 -11.45
N ALA A 324 -21.97 1.69 -10.43
CA ALA A 324 -21.30 0.42 -10.26
C ALA A 324 -22.29 -0.61 -9.69
N THR A 325 -22.29 -1.84 -10.22
CA THR A 325 -23.19 -2.89 -9.77
C THR A 325 -22.41 -3.96 -9.01
N VAL A 326 -22.85 -4.28 -7.79
CA VAL A 326 -22.25 -5.30 -6.92
C VAL A 326 -23.36 -6.15 -6.33
N GLY A 327 -23.15 -7.46 -6.23
CA GLY A 327 -24.20 -8.37 -5.76
C GLY A 327 -24.63 -8.15 -4.30
N LEU A 328 -23.66 -7.86 -3.42
CA LEU A 328 -23.94 -7.63 -2.00
C LEU A 328 -22.97 -6.63 -1.42
N LEU A 329 -23.51 -5.62 -0.74
CA LEU A 329 -22.80 -4.77 0.21
C LEU A 329 -23.24 -5.19 1.61
N GLU A 330 -22.30 -5.42 2.50
CA GLU A 330 -22.58 -5.67 3.92
C GLU A 330 -21.58 -4.92 4.80
N GLU A 331 -22.04 -4.46 5.96
CA GLU A 331 -21.19 -3.90 6.98
C GLU A 331 -20.72 -5.02 7.89
N VAL A 332 -19.41 -5.22 7.98
CA VAL A 332 -18.78 -6.30 8.75
C VAL A 332 -17.97 -5.68 9.89
N ALA A 333 -18.25 -6.10 11.10
CA ALA A 333 -17.46 -5.71 12.26
C ALA A 333 -16.15 -6.52 12.27
N VAL A 334 -15.03 -5.85 11.97
CA VAL A 334 -13.69 -6.42 12.08
C VAL A 334 -12.90 -5.55 13.06
N GLY A 335 -12.72 -6.04 14.30
CA GLY A 335 -12.16 -5.27 15.40
C GLY A 335 -13.14 -4.22 15.96
N GLU A 336 -12.63 -3.04 16.32
CA GLU A 336 -13.41 -1.99 16.97
C GLU A 336 -14.30 -1.17 16.02
N LYS A 337 -14.04 -1.18 14.73
CA LYS A 337 -14.78 -0.39 13.74
C LYS A 337 -15.35 -1.26 12.63
N PRO A 338 -16.58 -1.00 12.19
CA PRO A 338 -17.15 -1.68 11.05
C PRO A 338 -16.43 -1.32 9.74
N LEU A 339 -16.50 -2.23 8.78
CA LEU A 339 -15.98 -2.12 7.42
C LEU A 339 -17.08 -2.37 6.42
N ILE A 340 -17.05 -1.69 5.31
CA ILE A 340 -17.89 -2.03 4.16
C ILE A 340 -17.23 -3.17 3.40
N LYS A 341 -17.94 -4.29 3.26
CA LYS A 341 -17.53 -5.44 2.44
C LYS A 341 -18.44 -5.52 1.21
N LEU A 342 -17.81 -5.53 0.06
CA LEU A 342 -18.47 -5.71 -1.23
C LEU A 342 -18.15 -7.10 -1.75
N THR A 343 -19.16 -7.96 -1.89
CA THR A 343 -19.02 -9.33 -2.40
C THR A 343 -19.85 -9.53 -3.66
N ALA A 344 -19.58 -10.63 -4.38
CA ALA A 344 -20.25 -10.95 -5.64
C ALA A 344 -20.19 -9.79 -6.65
N VAL A 345 -18.99 -9.17 -6.74
CA VAL A 345 -18.68 -8.39 -7.93
C VAL A 345 -18.79 -9.33 -9.11
N VAL A 346 -19.63 -9.02 -10.09
CA VAL A 346 -19.85 -9.88 -11.27
C VAL A 346 -18.55 -9.92 -12.06
N LEU A 347 -17.71 -10.88 -11.71
CA LEU A 347 -16.51 -11.21 -12.46
C LEU A 347 -16.92 -12.11 -13.63
N ASN A 348 -17.29 -11.50 -14.74
CA ASN A 348 -17.13 -12.18 -16.01
C ASN A 348 -15.62 -12.23 -16.29
N THR A 349 -14.96 -13.19 -15.66
CA THR A 349 -13.51 -13.36 -15.71
C THR A 349 -13.10 -14.04 -17.01
N THR A 350 -13.07 -13.30 -18.10
CA THR A 350 -12.11 -13.58 -19.16
C THR A 350 -10.74 -12.92 -18.90
N ASP A 351 -10.66 -11.99 -17.96
CA ASP A 351 -9.48 -11.13 -17.79
C ASP A 351 -8.82 -11.19 -16.40
N GLY A 352 -9.19 -12.13 -15.51
CA GLY A 352 -8.55 -12.27 -14.19
C GLY A 352 -8.71 -11.07 -13.23
N SER A 353 -9.72 -10.20 -13.43
CA SER A 353 -9.90 -8.96 -12.68
C SER A 353 -10.68 -9.11 -11.37
N GLY A 354 -10.56 -10.25 -10.69
CA GLY A 354 -11.07 -10.44 -9.34
C GLY A 354 -10.30 -9.60 -8.33
N CYS A 355 -11.02 -8.86 -7.47
CA CYS A 355 -10.39 -8.17 -6.34
C CYS A 355 -10.56 -9.02 -5.09
N THR A 356 -9.46 -9.28 -4.38
CA THR A 356 -9.46 -9.99 -3.09
C THR A 356 -8.81 -9.09 -2.05
N SER A 357 -9.47 -8.91 -0.91
CA SER A 357 -8.94 -8.14 0.23
C SER A 357 -8.46 -9.11 1.32
N LEU A 358 -7.30 -8.78 1.89
CA LEU A 358 -6.66 -9.48 3.01
C LEU A 358 -6.76 -8.65 4.28
#